data_974043d43ced4059f131c581b3d2af5f
#
_entry.id   974043d43ced4059f131c581b3d2af5f
#
_cell.length_a   1.000
_cell.length_b   1.000
_cell.length_c   1.000
_cell.angle_alpha   90.00
_cell.angle_beta   90.00
_cell.angle_gamma   90.00
#
_symmetry.space_group_name_H-M   'P 1'
#
loop_
_entity.id
_entity.type
_entity.pdbx_description
1 polymer ?
#
loop_
_entity_poly.entity_id
_entity_poly.type
_entity_poly.pdbx_seq_one_letter_code
_entity_poly.pdbx_strand_id
1 'polypeptide(L)'
;MSEALQINKPTPSIAGEKTIRFDSKSDVRETIYAMKAGASVLIAEFYSNGMLLLKELHKHLSNRLPNKTFAEQRAYRAEYHKLSNQVLLEITAHQVEVHKAPKIGWIEKLYPDTPDFLLTFPQVQGLNSAWQWYKNGVSVPVLRNKIHPYYGTYFPTRFDHLILFDNWL
;
A
#
# COMPACT_ATOMS: atom_id res chain seq x y z
N MET A 1 25.14 -11.77 -21.52
CA MET A 1 23.77 -12.07 -21.07
C MET A 1 23.45 -11.05 -19.97
N SER A 2 22.61 -10.08 -20.25
CA SER A 2 22.18 -9.08 -19.26
C SER A 2 21.23 -9.79 -18.28
N GLU A 3 21.64 -9.99 -17.02
CA GLU A 3 20.70 -10.33 -15.95
C GLU A 3 19.66 -9.22 -15.91
N ALA A 4 18.45 -9.53 -16.32
CA ALA A 4 17.33 -8.61 -16.16
C ALA A 4 17.18 -8.35 -14.65
N LEU A 5 17.38 -7.11 -14.23
CA LEU A 5 17.16 -6.67 -12.85
C LEU A 5 15.77 -7.15 -12.41
N GLN A 6 15.72 -8.13 -11.52
CA GLN A 6 14.48 -8.68 -11.01
C GLN A 6 13.83 -7.62 -10.12
N ILE A 7 12.88 -6.89 -10.66
CA ILE A 7 12.14 -5.87 -9.90
C ILE A 7 11.27 -6.58 -8.88
N ASN A 8 11.50 -6.29 -7.61
CA ASN A 8 10.70 -6.83 -6.51
C ASN A 8 9.31 -6.14 -6.48
N LYS A 9 8.41 -6.58 -7.36
CA LYS A 9 7.03 -6.09 -7.43
C LYS A 9 6.13 -6.82 -6.44
N PRO A 10 5.01 -6.20 -5.99
CA PRO A 10 4.03 -6.87 -5.15
C PRO A 10 3.49 -8.14 -5.81
N THR A 11 3.41 -9.22 -5.04
CA THR A 11 2.80 -10.45 -5.52
C THR A 11 1.28 -10.29 -5.54
N PRO A 12 0.58 -10.65 -6.64
CA PRO A 12 -0.87 -10.70 -6.67
C PRO A 12 -1.43 -11.55 -5.52
N SER A 13 -2.49 -11.04 -4.91
CA SER A 13 -3.15 -11.70 -3.78
C SER A 13 -4.20 -12.68 -4.27
N ILE A 14 -4.50 -13.67 -3.45
CA ILE A 14 -5.58 -14.62 -3.67
C ILE A 14 -6.65 -14.33 -2.63
N ALA A 15 -7.91 -14.24 -3.05
CA ALA A 15 -9.02 -14.11 -2.13
C ALA A 15 -9.11 -15.36 -1.24
N GLY A 16 -9.34 -15.17 0.06
CA GLY A 16 -9.52 -16.28 0.98
C GLY A 16 -10.84 -17.02 0.73
N GLU A 17 -11.00 -18.20 1.32
CA GLU A 17 -12.24 -19.00 1.22
C GLU A 17 -13.48 -18.19 1.65
N LYS A 18 -13.34 -17.37 2.67
CA LYS A 18 -14.38 -16.44 3.12
C LYS A 18 -14.00 -15.03 2.67
N THR A 19 -14.67 -14.55 1.64
CA THR A 19 -14.51 -13.18 1.14
C THR A 19 -15.83 -12.42 1.28
N ILE A 20 -15.78 -11.24 1.87
CA ILE A 20 -16.93 -10.33 2.02
C ILE A 20 -16.68 -9.05 1.21
N ARG A 21 -17.74 -8.46 0.69
CA ARG A 21 -17.67 -7.15 0.02
C ARG A 21 -17.89 -6.05 1.07
N PHE A 22 -17.14 -4.98 0.91
CA PHE A 22 -17.27 -3.78 1.75
C PHE A 22 -17.58 -2.57 0.87
N ASP A 23 -18.72 -1.97 1.10
CA ASP A 23 -19.25 -0.81 0.41
C ASP A 23 -19.71 0.29 1.39
N SER A 24 -20.38 1.32 0.87
CA SER A 24 -20.89 2.46 1.67
C SER A 24 -21.98 2.09 2.68
N LYS A 25 -22.62 0.92 2.54
CA LYS A 25 -23.69 0.44 3.43
C LYS A 25 -23.21 -0.59 4.44
N SER A 26 -21.98 -1.06 4.30
CA SER A 26 -21.41 -2.11 5.14
C SER A 26 -21.10 -1.61 6.55
N ASP A 27 -21.35 -2.43 7.57
CA ASP A 27 -20.97 -2.12 8.96
C ASP A 27 -19.46 -2.37 9.15
N VAL A 28 -18.74 -1.32 9.53
CA VAL A 28 -17.28 -1.35 9.74
C VAL A 28 -16.89 -2.28 10.89
N ARG A 29 -17.67 -2.31 11.99
CA ARG A 29 -17.33 -3.12 13.15
C ARG A 29 -17.51 -4.60 12.85
N GLU A 30 -18.61 -4.99 12.23
CA GLU A 30 -18.85 -6.36 11.79
C GLU A 30 -17.78 -6.82 10.80
N THR A 31 -17.37 -5.93 9.89
CA THR A 31 -16.30 -6.20 8.93
C THR A 31 -14.97 -6.45 9.66
N ILE A 32 -14.58 -5.62 10.63
CA ILE A 32 -13.36 -5.83 11.42
C ILE A 32 -13.41 -7.15 12.20
N TYR A 33 -14.56 -7.52 12.76
CA TYR A 33 -14.71 -8.82 13.42
C TYR A 33 -14.57 -9.99 12.45
N ALA A 34 -15.14 -9.89 11.24
CA ALA A 34 -14.98 -10.89 10.20
C ALA A 34 -13.51 -11.03 9.77
N MET A 35 -12.78 -9.91 9.60
CA MET A 35 -11.34 -9.91 9.33
C MET A 35 -10.54 -10.65 10.41
N LYS A 36 -10.84 -10.40 11.68
CA LYS A 36 -10.22 -11.11 12.82
C LYS A 36 -10.52 -12.60 12.83
N ALA A 37 -11.67 -13.00 12.27
CA ALA A 37 -12.04 -14.39 12.06
C ALA A 37 -11.43 -15.00 10.77
N GLY A 38 -10.59 -14.23 10.04
CA GLY A 38 -9.87 -14.71 8.87
C GLY A 38 -10.52 -14.42 7.52
N ALA A 39 -11.59 -13.58 7.49
CA ALA A 39 -12.21 -13.22 6.23
C ALA A 39 -11.36 -12.21 5.45
N SER A 40 -11.27 -12.38 4.13
CA SER A 40 -10.81 -11.36 3.19
C SER A 40 -11.92 -10.35 2.92
N VAL A 41 -11.56 -9.10 2.67
CA VAL A 41 -12.52 -8.01 2.41
C VAL A 41 -12.23 -7.40 1.05
N LEU A 42 -13.14 -7.55 0.11
CA LEU A 42 -13.05 -6.92 -1.20
C LEU A 42 -13.73 -5.56 -1.16
N ILE A 43 -12.97 -4.51 -1.40
CA ILE A 43 -13.51 -3.14 -1.43
C ILE A 43 -14.35 -2.96 -2.69
N ALA A 44 -15.53 -2.38 -2.52
CA ALA A 44 -16.48 -2.09 -3.59
C ALA A 44 -16.86 -0.60 -3.62
N GLU A 45 -17.51 -0.17 -4.70
CA GLU A 45 -18.01 1.17 -5.00
C GLU A 45 -16.88 2.22 -5.06
N PHE A 46 -16.32 2.65 -3.94
CA PHE A 46 -15.39 3.77 -3.89
C PHE A 46 -14.06 3.39 -3.21
N TYR A 47 -12.97 3.94 -3.72
CA TYR A 47 -11.64 3.82 -3.10
C TYR A 47 -11.62 4.33 -1.65
N SER A 48 -12.41 5.36 -1.37
CA SER A 48 -12.55 5.92 -0.01
C SER A 48 -13.11 4.94 1.01
N ASN A 49 -13.86 3.92 0.59
CA ASN A 49 -14.38 2.88 1.50
C ASN A 49 -13.22 2.07 2.11
N GLY A 50 -12.23 1.72 1.30
CA GLY A 50 -11.02 1.06 1.82
C GLY A 50 -10.19 1.96 2.75
N MET A 51 -10.07 3.24 2.42
CA MET A 51 -9.43 4.21 3.30
C MET A 51 -10.15 4.32 4.66
N LEU A 52 -11.47 4.37 4.64
CA LEU A 52 -12.29 4.39 5.84
C LEU A 52 -12.09 3.12 6.68
N LEU A 53 -12.16 1.95 6.05
CA LEU A 53 -11.98 0.66 6.74
C LEU A 53 -10.61 0.58 7.42
N LEU A 54 -9.53 0.96 6.72
CA LEU A 54 -8.18 0.95 7.31
C LEU A 54 -8.02 1.97 8.44
N LYS A 55 -8.62 3.15 8.33
CA LYS A 55 -8.63 4.16 9.40
C LYS A 55 -9.32 3.63 10.66
N GLU A 56 -10.49 3.03 10.51
CA GLU A 56 -11.25 2.49 11.65
C GLU A 56 -10.58 1.22 12.22
N LEU A 57 -9.94 0.40 11.39
CA LEU A 57 -9.10 -0.71 11.85
C LEU A 57 -7.94 -0.20 12.72
N HIS A 58 -7.23 0.84 12.26
CA HIS A 58 -6.17 1.46 13.04
C HIS A 58 -6.68 1.94 14.40
N LYS A 59 -7.81 2.65 14.43
CA LYS A 59 -8.45 3.14 15.65
C LYS A 59 -8.88 2.01 16.58
N HIS A 60 -9.50 0.95 16.01
CA HIS A 60 -9.92 -0.22 16.76
C HIS A 60 -8.74 -0.91 17.46
N LEU A 61 -7.62 -1.08 16.76
CA LEU A 61 -6.43 -1.70 17.32
C LEU A 61 -5.73 -0.80 18.33
N SER A 62 -5.61 0.51 18.07
CA SER A 62 -5.01 1.48 18.98
C SER A 62 -5.74 1.58 20.33
N ASN A 63 -7.06 1.35 20.33
CA ASN A 63 -7.86 1.36 21.55
C ASN A 63 -7.77 0.04 22.36
N ARG A 64 -7.29 -1.05 21.75
CA ARG A 64 -7.27 -2.38 22.35
C ARG A 64 -5.89 -2.93 22.66
N LEU A 65 -4.90 -2.53 21.89
CA LEU A 65 -3.53 -2.97 22.05
C LEU A 65 -2.70 -1.86 22.68
N PRO A 66 -1.98 -2.13 23.76
CA PRO A 66 -1.03 -1.17 24.31
C PRO A 66 0.07 -0.92 23.28
N ASN A 67 0.59 0.30 23.21
CA ASN A 67 1.63 0.69 22.26
C ASN A 67 2.69 1.62 22.86
N LYS A 68 2.88 1.56 24.17
CA LYS A 68 3.80 2.41 24.93
C LYS A 68 5.24 1.92 24.86
N THR A 69 5.45 0.61 24.89
CA THR A 69 6.77 -0.01 24.81
C THR A 69 7.11 -0.40 23.37
N PHE A 70 8.40 -0.59 23.08
CA PHE A 70 8.87 -1.04 21.77
C PHE A 70 8.27 -2.41 21.36
N ALA A 71 8.18 -3.34 22.33
CA ALA A 71 7.58 -4.67 22.09
C ALA A 71 6.09 -4.56 21.75
N GLU A 72 5.34 -3.73 22.47
CA GLU A 72 3.93 -3.47 22.22
C GLU A 72 3.70 -2.81 20.85
N GLN A 73 4.53 -1.83 20.48
CA GLN A 73 4.47 -1.20 19.16
C GLN A 73 4.74 -2.21 18.04
N ARG A 74 5.67 -3.16 18.25
CA ARG A 74 5.96 -4.21 17.30
C ARG A 74 4.76 -5.17 17.13
N ALA A 75 4.16 -5.59 18.24
CA ALA A 75 2.96 -6.43 18.24
C ALA A 75 1.78 -5.74 17.53
N TYR A 76 1.56 -4.45 17.84
CA TYR A 76 0.54 -3.63 17.17
C TYR A 76 0.77 -3.58 15.65
N ARG A 77 1.99 -3.28 15.20
CA ARG A 77 2.32 -3.22 13.77
C ARG A 77 2.10 -4.56 13.08
N ALA A 78 2.48 -5.67 13.74
CA ALA A 78 2.29 -7.01 13.20
C ALA A 78 0.81 -7.34 13.00
N GLU A 79 -0.04 -7.04 14.00
CA GLU A 79 -1.48 -7.28 13.91
C GLU A 79 -2.14 -6.36 12.87
N TYR A 80 -1.79 -5.08 12.84
CA TYR A 80 -2.28 -4.15 11.82
C TYR A 80 -1.89 -4.60 10.41
N HIS A 81 -0.62 -4.99 10.19
CA HIS A 81 -0.14 -5.49 8.91
C HIS A 81 -0.89 -6.75 8.47
N LYS A 82 -1.07 -7.70 9.40
CA LYS A 82 -1.83 -8.93 9.14
C LYS A 82 -3.25 -8.62 8.66
N LEU A 83 -3.99 -7.80 9.42
CA LEU A 83 -5.39 -7.50 9.10
C LEU A 83 -5.51 -6.58 7.86
N SER A 84 -4.68 -5.56 7.72
CA SER A 84 -4.75 -4.66 6.57
C SER A 84 -4.47 -5.37 5.24
N ASN A 85 -3.65 -6.43 5.23
CA ASN A 85 -3.41 -7.26 4.05
C ASN A 85 -4.59 -8.19 3.69
N GLN A 86 -5.62 -8.29 4.51
CA GLN A 86 -6.87 -8.95 4.14
C GLN A 86 -7.82 -8.03 3.35
N VAL A 87 -7.52 -6.72 3.30
CA VAL A 87 -8.29 -5.74 2.53
C VAL A 87 -7.79 -5.73 1.10
N LEU A 88 -8.62 -6.14 0.17
CA LEU A 88 -8.28 -6.39 -1.23
C LEU A 88 -8.93 -5.36 -2.16
N LEU A 89 -8.23 -5.06 -3.24
CA LEU A 89 -8.73 -4.31 -4.39
C LEU A 89 -8.60 -5.15 -5.64
N GLU A 90 -9.64 -5.12 -6.47
CA GLU A 90 -9.64 -5.72 -7.79
C GLU A 90 -8.93 -4.80 -8.78
N ILE A 91 -8.05 -5.39 -9.57
CA ILE A 91 -7.41 -4.75 -10.71
C ILE A 91 -8.01 -5.37 -11.95
N THR A 92 -8.56 -4.55 -12.83
CA THR A 92 -9.14 -4.96 -14.11
C THR A 92 -8.57 -4.07 -15.21
N ALA A 93 -8.09 -4.68 -16.28
CA ALA A 93 -7.44 -3.97 -17.39
C ALA A 93 -6.34 -3.00 -16.89
N HIS A 94 -5.52 -3.45 -15.94
CA HIS A 94 -4.46 -2.67 -15.27
C HIS A 94 -4.94 -1.42 -14.49
N GLN A 95 -6.22 -1.34 -14.15
CA GLN A 95 -6.78 -0.26 -13.36
C GLN A 95 -7.46 -0.78 -12.10
N VAL A 96 -7.47 0.03 -11.06
CA VAL A 96 -8.18 -0.29 -9.82
C VAL A 96 -9.70 -0.15 -10.06
N GLU A 97 -10.46 -1.23 -9.84
CA GLU A 97 -11.87 -1.38 -10.23
C GLU A 97 -12.86 -0.74 -9.22
N VAL A 98 -12.53 0.41 -8.68
CA VAL A 98 -13.45 1.16 -7.81
C VAL A 98 -13.47 2.63 -8.18
N HIS A 99 -14.60 3.30 -7.96
CA HIS A 99 -14.74 4.71 -8.28
C HIS A 99 -13.75 5.59 -7.51
N LYS A 100 -13.25 6.63 -8.17
CA LYS A 100 -12.29 7.60 -7.63
C LYS A 100 -10.97 6.97 -7.15
N ALA A 101 -10.62 5.80 -7.69
CA ALA A 101 -9.29 5.23 -7.48
C ALA A 101 -8.20 6.06 -8.17
N PRO A 102 -6.99 6.09 -7.62
CA PRO A 102 -5.87 6.75 -8.28
C PRO A 102 -5.45 6.00 -9.55
N LYS A 103 -5.06 6.74 -10.58
CA LYS A 103 -4.44 6.16 -11.79
C LYS A 103 -2.97 5.88 -11.50
N ILE A 104 -2.59 4.61 -11.53
CA ILE A 104 -1.27 4.12 -11.14
C ILE A 104 -0.61 3.44 -12.33
N GLY A 105 0.25 4.16 -13.06
CA GLY A 105 0.93 3.61 -14.25
C GLY A 105 1.92 2.49 -13.94
N TRP A 106 2.31 2.27 -12.67
CA TRP A 106 3.10 1.12 -12.29
C TRP A 106 2.37 -0.21 -12.44
N ILE A 107 1.03 -0.23 -12.37
CA ILE A 107 0.26 -1.48 -12.52
C ILE A 107 0.50 -2.07 -13.91
N GLU A 108 0.32 -1.29 -14.96
CA GLU A 108 0.58 -1.74 -16.34
C GLU A 108 2.05 -2.09 -16.59
N LYS A 109 2.97 -1.24 -16.09
CA LYS A 109 4.42 -1.43 -16.29
C LYS A 109 4.99 -2.69 -15.59
N LEU A 110 4.46 -3.04 -14.42
CA LEU A 110 4.97 -4.17 -13.61
C LEU A 110 4.25 -5.49 -13.92
N TYR A 111 3.04 -5.44 -14.47
CA TYR A 111 2.22 -6.62 -14.76
C TYR A 111 1.71 -6.63 -16.21
N PRO A 112 2.59 -6.46 -17.23
CA PRO A 112 2.16 -6.30 -18.61
C PRO A 112 1.31 -7.47 -19.12
N ASP A 113 1.60 -8.69 -18.67
CA ASP A 113 0.96 -9.93 -19.10
C ASP A 113 -0.20 -10.38 -18.20
N THR A 114 -0.52 -9.60 -17.16
CA THR A 114 -1.56 -9.95 -16.19
C THR A 114 -2.44 -8.73 -15.95
N PRO A 115 -3.49 -8.52 -16.78
CA PRO A 115 -4.32 -7.33 -16.66
C PRO A 115 -5.29 -7.37 -15.48
N ASP A 116 -5.68 -8.58 -15.03
CA ASP A 116 -6.73 -8.78 -14.04
C ASP A 116 -6.18 -9.62 -12.86
N PHE A 117 -6.21 -9.05 -11.68
CA PHE A 117 -5.71 -9.70 -10.46
C PHE A 117 -6.14 -8.92 -9.21
N LEU A 118 -5.83 -9.46 -8.04
CA LEU A 118 -6.06 -8.80 -6.76
C LEU A 118 -4.75 -8.28 -6.16
N LEU A 119 -4.82 -7.10 -5.55
CA LEU A 119 -3.78 -6.58 -4.67
C LEU A 119 -4.36 -6.23 -3.31
N THR A 120 -3.54 -6.28 -2.27
CA THR A 120 -3.95 -5.72 -0.99
C THR A 120 -4.02 -4.20 -1.09
N PHE A 121 -4.92 -3.60 -0.33
CA PHE A 121 -5.08 -2.14 -0.31
C PHE A 121 -3.77 -1.42 0.04
N PRO A 122 -2.97 -1.87 1.04
CA PRO A 122 -1.65 -1.30 1.31
C PRO A 122 -0.66 -1.39 0.14
N GLN A 123 -0.68 -2.48 -0.64
CA GLN A 123 0.15 -2.61 -1.84
C GLN A 123 -0.22 -1.57 -2.90
N VAL A 124 -1.53 -1.37 -3.12
CA VAL A 124 -2.01 -0.33 -4.04
C VAL A 124 -1.61 1.08 -3.57
N GLN A 125 -1.68 1.35 -2.27
CA GLN A 125 -1.19 2.61 -1.70
C GLN A 125 0.31 2.80 -1.92
N GLY A 126 1.11 1.76 -1.74
CA GLY A 126 2.56 1.77 -2.00
C GLY A 126 2.88 2.04 -3.46
N LEU A 127 2.19 1.35 -4.39
CA LEU A 127 2.33 1.57 -5.84
C LEU A 127 1.93 3.00 -6.23
N ASN A 128 0.85 3.52 -5.67
CA ASN A 128 0.43 4.90 -5.92
C ASN A 128 1.48 5.91 -5.43
N SER A 129 2.01 5.74 -4.22
CA SER A 129 3.06 6.62 -3.69
C SER A 129 4.31 6.60 -4.57
N ALA A 130 4.78 5.41 -4.96
CA ALA A 130 5.91 5.25 -5.87
C ALA A 130 5.62 5.87 -7.25
N TRP A 131 4.40 5.78 -7.76
CA TRP A 131 3.99 6.41 -9.01
C TRP A 131 4.02 7.93 -8.93
N GLN A 132 3.54 8.52 -7.83
CA GLN A 132 3.60 9.96 -7.61
C GLN A 132 5.04 10.48 -7.56
N TRP A 133 5.94 9.77 -6.88
CA TRP A 133 7.36 10.12 -6.83
C TRP A 133 8.03 10.03 -8.21
N TYR A 134 7.74 8.97 -8.96
CA TYR A 134 8.24 8.84 -10.32
C TYR A 134 7.73 9.94 -11.24
N LYS A 135 6.43 10.24 -11.19
CA LYS A 135 5.78 11.22 -12.06
C LYS A 135 6.18 12.66 -11.72
N ASN A 136 6.14 13.02 -10.46
CA ASN A 136 6.32 14.42 -10.00
C ASN A 136 7.79 14.76 -9.70
N GLY A 137 8.62 13.74 -9.52
CA GLY A 137 9.99 13.86 -9.07
C GLY A 137 10.10 14.20 -7.58
N VAL A 138 11.25 13.86 -7.01
CA VAL A 138 11.63 14.15 -5.62
C VAL A 138 12.74 15.17 -5.62
N SER A 139 12.56 16.26 -4.89
CA SER A 139 13.62 17.25 -4.67
C SER A 139 14.54 16.77 -3.57
N VAL A 140 15.82 16.66 -3.88
CA VAL A 140 16.89 16.37 -2.93
C VAL A 140 17.70 17.63 -2.70
N PRO A 141 17.89 18.13 -1.47
CA PRO A 141 18.48 19.45 -1.20
C PRO A 141 19.87 19.67 -1.85
N VAL A 142 20.66 18.61 -1.95
CA VAL A 142 22.03 18.66 -2.50
C VAL A 142 22.08 18.47 -4.03
N LEU A 143 20.94 18.25 -4.68
CA LEU A 143 20.85 18.08 -6.13
C LEU A 143 20.17 19.27 -6.78
N ARG A 144 20.70 19.70 -7.95
CA ARG A 144 20.11 20.80 -8.73
C ARG A 144 18.77 20.43 -9.36
N ASN A 145 18.61 19.16 -9.75
CA ASN A 145 17.44 18.66 -10.44
C ASN A 145 16.69 17.65 -9.58
N LYS A 146 15.38 17.54 -9.79
CA LYS A 146 14.58 16.47 -9.21
C LYS A 146 15.03 15.11 -9.73
N ILE A 147 14.98 14.11 -8.86
CA ILE A 147 15.14 12.70 -9.26
C ILE A 147 13.76 12.07 -9.46
N HIS A 148 13.66 11.14 -10.41
CA HIS A 148 12.46 10.38 -10.73
C HIS A 148 12.71 8.89 -10.46
N PRO A 149 12.60 8.46 -9.18
CA PRO A 149 12.98 7.10 -8.81
C PRO A 149 12.07 6.07 -9.48
N TYR A 150 12.68 5.08 -10.13
CA TYR A 150 11.95 3.96 -10.68
C TYR A 150 11.41 3.08 -9.56
N TYR A 151 10.36 2.27 -9.84
CA TYR A 151 9.81 1.37 -8.83
C TYR A 151 10.88 0.42 -8.29
N GLY A 152 10.89 0.23 -6.97
CA GLY A 152 11.88 -0.62 -6.28
C GLY A 152 13.25 0.02 -6.09
N THR A 153 13.49 1.23 -6.61
CA THR A 153 14.73 1.95 -6.34
C THR A 153 14.68 2.56 -4.94
N TYR A 154 15.68 2.23 -4.11
CA TYR A 154 15.85 2.90 -2.84
C TYR A 154 16.34 4.33 -3.04
N PHE A 155 15.71 5.27 -2.36
CA PHE A 155 16.23 6.62 -2.20
C PHE A 155 15.93 7.10 -0.77
N PRO A 156 16.80 7.95 -0.20
CA PRO A 156 16.61 8.41 1.16
C PRO A 156 15.40 9.34 1.25
N THR A 157 14.60 9.18 2.29
CA THR A 157 13.48 10.08 2.63
C THR A 157 13.90 11.14 3.65
N ARG A 158 15.09 11.00 4.25
CA ARG A 158 15.73 11.98 5.11
C ARG A 158 17.05 12.37 4.46
N PHE A 159 17.33 13.66 4.43
CA PHE A 159 18.45 14.22 3.67
C PHE A 159 19.57 14.77 4.57
N ASP A 160 19.44 14.71 5.89
CA ASP A 160 20.40 15.27 6.84
C ASP A 160 21.83 14.77 6.60
N HIS A 161 21.98 13.48 6.33
CA HIS A 161 23.27 12.86 6.02
C HIS A 161 23.86 13.33 4.69
N LEU A 162 23.02 13.59 3.69
CA LEU A 162 23.46 14.11 2.40
C LEU A 162 23.92 15.56 2.52
N ILE A 163 23.19 16.36 3.31
CA ILE A 163 23.56 17.76 3.59
C ILE A 163 24.89 17.83 4.36
N LEU A 164 25.06 16.95 5.36
CA LEU A 164 26.34 16.87 6.09
C LEU A 164 27.50 16.48 5.20
N PHE A 165 27.27 15.52 4.28
CA PHE A 165 28.31 15.09 3.34
C PHE A 165 28.66 16.19 2.32
N ASP A 166 27.67 16.88 1.79
CA ASP A 166 27.85 17.99 0.84
C ASP A 166 28.62 19.17 1.48
N ASN A 167 28.38 19.46 2.75
CA ASN A 167 29.08 20.50 3.49
C ASN A 167 30.52 20.10 3.87
N TRP A 168 30.86 18.81 3.82
CA TRP A 168 32.20 18.32 4.16
C TRP A 168 33.13 18.30 2.93
N LEU A 169 32.60 18.20 1.70
CA LEU A 169 33.34 18.26 0.44
C LEU A 169 33.72 19.70 0.07
#